data_24acb24500daa79643aaf0a74cd4aab1
#
_entry.id   24acb24500daa79643aaf0a74cd4aab1
#
_cell.length_a   1.000
_cell.length_b   1.000
_cell.length_c   1.000
_cell.angle_alpha   90.00
_cell.angle_beta   90.00
_cell.angle_gamma   90.00
#
_symmetry.space_group_name_H-M   'P 1'
#
loop_
_entity.id
_entity.type
_entity.pdbx_description
1 polymer ?
#
loop_
_entity_poly.entity_id
_entity_poly.type
_entity_poly.pdbx_seq_one_letter_code
_entity_poly.pdbx_strand_id
1 'polypeptide(L)'
;MRKYINLILVVALMCSCGSTSPTTGETTKSVERSGQITITAKGYGKKEAVALNHAKEQAFVNLLFRGIPNTSFSNGGMIGNEQEAKSKNPAYFKDFFEKGGLNKFVIKTRQVELFSKKDKSVKCQITINTESLRNDLTQNRVISTFGL
;
A
#
# COMPACT_ATOMS: atom_id res chain seq x y z
N MET A 1 -24.11 23.93 -45.90
CA MET A 1 -23.26 22.80 -45.52
C MET A 1 -22.09 23.16 -44.60
N ARG A 2 -22.17 24.25 -43.83
CA ARG A 2 -21.08 24.74 -42.96
C ARG A 2 -21.37 24.61 -41.45
N LYS A 3 -22.52 24.07 -41.06
CA LYS A 3 -22.97 23.99 -39.65
C LYS A 3 -22.74 22.64 -38.95
N TYR A 4 -22.29 21.62 -39.68
CA TYR A 4 -22.12 20.27 -39.09
C TYR A 4 -20.66 19.88 -38.82
N ILE A 5 -19.68 20.74 -39.17
CA ILE A 5 -18.26 20.46 -38.99
C ILE A 5 -17.82 20.69 -37.52
N ASN A 6 -18.52 21.55 -36.78
CA ASN A 6 -18.16 21.86 -35.39
C ASN A 6 -18.69 20.84 -34.35
N LEU A 7 -19.55 19.89 -34.73
CA LEU A 7 -20.10 18.91 -33.79
C LEU A 7 -19.23 17.65 -33.66
N ILE A 8 -18.33 17.40 -34.62
CA ILE A 8 -17.49 16.17 -34.62
C ILE A 8 -16.20 16.36 -33.81
N LEU A 9 -15.80 17.61 -33.48
CA LEU A 9 -14.54 17.87 -32.77
C LEU A 9 -14.61 17.73 -31.23
N VAL A 10 -15.80 17.56 -30.67
CA VAL A 10 -15.99 17.54 -29.18
C VAL A 10 -16.02 16.14 -28.58
N VAL A 11 -16.13 15.08 -29.39
CA VAL A 11 -16.29 13.69 -28.90
C VAL A 11 -14.96 12.94 -28.69
N ALA A 12 -13.82 13.50 -29.04
CA ALA A 12 -12.52 12.79 -29.04
C ALA A 12 -11.69 12.89 -27.77
N LEU A 13 -12.20 13.43 -26.65
CA LEU A 13 -11.40 13.74 -25.44
C LEU A 13 -11.76 12.95 -24.19
N MET A 14 -12.51 11.84 -24.30
CA MET A 14 -12.89 11.00 -23.13
C MET A 14 -12.34 9.57 -23.18
N CYS A 15 -11.11 9.37 -23.61
CA CYS A 15 -10.39 8.11 -23.39
C CYS A 15 -9.21 8.34 -22.44
N SER A 16 -9.50 8.77 -21.21
CA SER A 16 -8.57 8.62 -20.10
C SER A 16 -8.67 7.16 -19.59
N CYS A 17 -7.96 6.26 -20.22
CA CYS A 17 -7.68 4.93 -19.66
C CYS A 17 -6.78 5.10 -18.44
N GLY A 18 -7.37 5.38 -17.29
CA GLY A 18 -6.74 5.15 -16.01
C GLY A 18 -6.50 3.65 -15.85
N SER A 19 -5.25 3.18 -16.01
CA SER A 19 -4.87 1.83 -15.66
C SER A 19 -4.93 1.70 -14.13
N THR A 20 -6.08 1.29 -13.62
CA THR A 20 -6.23 0.88 -12.23
C THR A 20 -5.36 -0.36 -12.00
N SER A 21 -4.26 -0.17 -11.28
CA SER A 21 -3.48 -1.29 -10.75
C SER A 21 -4.40 -2.11 -9.84
N PRO A 22 -4.41 -3.46 -9.94
CA PRO A 22 -5.25 -4.28 -9.08
C PRO A 22 -4.89 -4.02 -7.62
N THR A 23 -5.87 -3.56 -6.84
CA THR A 23 -5.73 -3.13 -5.44
C THR A 23 -5.66 -4.30 -4.46
N THR A 24 -5.76 -5.52 -4.93
CA THR A 24 -5.70 -6.74 -4.12
C THR A 24 -4.27 -7.27 -4.09
N GLY A 25 -3.48 -6.75 -3.15
CA GLY A 25 -2.19 -7.33 -2.81
C GLY A 25 -2.38 -8.68 -2.11
N GLU A 26 -2.06 -9.76 -2.80
CA GLU A 26 -2.06 -11.10 -2.24
C GLU A 26 -0.95 -11.20 -1.19
N THR A 27 -1.33 -11.25 0.10
CA THR A 27 -0.42 -11.53 1.21
C THR A 27 -0.48 -13.02 1.50
N THR A 28 0.56 -13.75 1.16
CA THR A 28 0.52 -15.22 1.20
C THR A 28 1.22 -15.85 2.40
N LYS A 29 2.05 -15.12 3.14
CA LYS A 29 2.76 -15.68 4.30
C LYS A 29 3.26 -14.57 5.22
N SER A 30 3.00 -14.70 6.52
CA SER A 30 3.52 -13.78 7.54
C SER A 30 4.19 -14.55 8.68
N VAL A 31 5.23 -13.94 9.23
CA VAL A 31 5.91 -14.41 10.45
C VAL A 31 6.01 -13.22 11.39
N GLU A 32 5.37 -13.33 12.56
CA GLU A 32 5.41 -12.33 13.61
C GLU A 32 6.43 -12.74 14.68
N ARG A 33 7.24 -11.77 15.11
CA ARG A 33 8.15 -11.86 16.25
C ARG A 33 8.00 -10.60 17.08
N SER A 34 8.48 -10.60 18.33
CA SER A 34 8.39 -9.44 19.22
C SER A 34 8.78 -8.12 18.52
N GLY A 35 7.84 -7.21 18.38
CA GLY A 35 8.04 -5.88 17.76
C GLY A 35 8.28 -5.86 16.26
N GLN A 36 8.19 -7.00 15.56
CA GLN A 36 8.45 -7.08 14.10
C GLN A 36 7.51 -8.05 13.42
N ILE A 37 7.17 -7.75 12.16
CA ILE A 37 6.43 -8.64 11.29
C ILE A 37 7.11 -8.75 9.92
N THR A 38 7.17 -9.96 9.36
CA THR A 38 7.62 -10.19 7.99
C THR A 38 6.42 -10.59 7.14
N ILE A 39 6.11 -9.80 6.13
CA ILE A 39 4.96 -9.96 5.24
C ILE A 39 5.46 -10.28 3.84
N THR A 40 4.89 -11.31 3.20
CA THR A 40 5.12 -11.58 1.79
C THR A 40 4.04 -10.88 0.97
N ALA A 41 4.44 -9.93 0.13
CA ALA A 41 3.53 -9.15 -0.70
C ALA A 41 3.96 -9.18 -2.17
N LYS A 42 2.98 -9.14 -3.08
CA LYS A 42 3.19 -9.00 -4.51
C LYS A 42 2.94 -7.55 -4.93
N GLY A 43 3.88 -7.00 -5.68
CA GLY A 43 3.75 -5.65 -6.21
C GLY A 43 3.79 -5.64 -7.72
N TYR A 44 3.17 -4.64 -8.33
CA TYR A 44 3.03 -4.45 -9.77
C TYR A 44 3.60 -3.11 -10.20
N GLY A 45 4.20 -3.05 -11.40
CA GLY A 45 4.72 -1.82 -11.96
C GLY A 45 5.45 -2.03 -13.28
N LYS A 46 5.48 -1.00 -14.13
CA LYS A 46 6.17 -1.05 -15.43
C LYS A 46 7.69 -1.27 -15.29
N LYS A 47 8.27 -0.87 -14.16
CA LYS A 47 9.68 -1.03 -13.81
C LYS A 47 9.79 -1.76 -12.47
N GLU A 48 10.87 -2.49 -12.26
CA GLU A 48 11.13 -3.23 -11.03
C GLU A 48 11.02 -2.35 -9.78
N ALA A 49 11.65 -1.17 -9.78
CA ALA A 49 11.58 -0.24 -8.64
C ALA A 49 10.15 0.19 -8.30
N VAL A 50 9.29 0.39 -9.30
CA VAL A 50 7.87 0.72 -9.09
C VAL A 50 7.13 -0.48 -8.49
N ALA A 51 7.39 -1.68 -9.01
CA ALA A 51 6.79 -2.90 -8.47
C ALA A 51 7.24 -3.18 -7.03
N LEU A 52 8.51 -2.94 -6.69
CA LEU A 52 9.04 -3.07 -5.33
C LEU A 52 8.36 -2.09 -4.35
N ASN A 53 8.21 -0.83 -4.75
CA ASN A 53 7.50 0.16 -3.92
C ASN A 53 6.04 -0.21 -3.73
N HIS A 54 5.35 -0.64 -4.78
CA HIS A 54 3.97 -1.11 -4.69
C HIS A 54 3.83 -2.35 -3.77
N ALA A 55 4.82 -3.29 -3.78
CA ALA A 55 4.82 -4.41 -2.85
C ALA A 55 4.90 -3.95 -1.39
N LYS A 56 5.75 -2.95 -1.08
CA LYS A 56 5.84 -2.35 0.26
C LYS A 56 4.53 -1.68 0.65
N GLU A 57 3.96 -0.85 -0.22
CA GLU A 57 2.66 -0.20 0.02
C GLU A 57 1.57 -1.21 0.34
N GLN A 58 1.46 -2.31 -0.43
CA GLN A 58 0.49 -3.37 -0.16
C GLN A 58 0.71 -4.05 1.20
N ALA A 59 1.97 -4.29 1.59
CA ALA A 59 2.28 -4.85 2.91
C ALA A 59 1.79 -3.92 4.04
N PHE A 60 2.03 -2.61 3.92
CA PHE A 60 1.55 -1.63 4.91
C PHE A 60 0.03 -1.44 4.89
N VAL A 61 -0.61 -1.43 3.72
CA VAL A 61 -2.08 -1.36 3.63
C VAL A 61 -2.73 -2.53 4.36
N ASN A 62 -2.18 -3.75 4.18
CA ASN A 62 -2.69 -4.93 4.87
C ASN A 62 -2.42 -4.86 6.38
N LEU A 63 -1.21 -4.46 6.79
CA LEU A 63 -0.85 -4.33 8.21
C LEU A 63 -1.69 -3.27 8.94
N LEU A 64 -1.95 -2.13 8.29
CA LEU A 64 -2.65 -1.01 8.91
C LEU A 64 -4.17 -1.19 8.90
N PHE A 65 -4.75 -1.71 7.82
CA PHE A 65 -6.19 -1.59 7.59
C PHE A 65 -6.93 -2.91 7.38
N ARG A 66 -6.33 -3.89 6.69
CA ARG A 66 -7.05 -5.12 6.29
C ARG A 66 -6.85 -6.29 7.24
N GLY A 67 -5.74 -6.26 7.96
CA GLY A 67 -5.30 -7.35 8.80
C GLY A 67 -4.47 -8.38 8.04
N ILE A 68 -3.78 -9.22 8.83
CA ILE A 68 -2.88 -10.25 8.32
C ILE A 68 -3.23 -11.56 9.02
N PRO A 69 -3.71 -12.56 8.27
CA PRO A 69 -4.12 -13.84 8.86
C PRO A 69 -3.03 -14.49 9.68
N ASN A 70 -3.42 -15.15 10.79
CA ASN A 70 -2.53 -15.87 11.71
C ASN A 70 -1.48 -14.97 12.41
N THR A 71 -1.80 -13.71 12.66
CA THR A 71 -0.98 -12.77 13.43
C THR A 71 -1.84 -12.02 14.45
N SER A 72 -1.19 -11.26 15.34
CA SER A 72 -1.89 -10.35 16.26
C SER A 72 -2.71 -9.26 15.55
N PHE A 73 -2.45 -9.04 14.25
CA PHE A 73 -3.12 -8.07 13.40
C PHE A 73 -4.21 -8.69 12.49
N SER A 74 -4.73 -9.87 12.82
CA SER A 74 -5.70 -10.58 11.95
C SER A 74 -7.05 -9.87 11.80
N ASN A 75 -7.45 -9.11 12.81
CA ASN A 75 -8.78 -8.49 12.88
C ASN A 75 -8.70 -6.99 12.51
N GLY A 76 -8.65 -6.69 11.20
CA GLY A 76 -8.71 -5.30 10.72
C GLY A 76 -7.40 -4.51 10.81
N GLY A 77 -6.26 -5.19 11.04
CA GLY A 77 -4.96 -4.53 11.11
C GLY A 77 -4.75 -3.69 12.37
N MET A 78 -3.83 -2.73 12.31
CA MET A 78 -3.49 -1.86 13.44
C MET A 78 -4.47 -0.72 13.66
N ILE A 79 -5.18 -0.29 12.62
CA ILE A 79 -6.07 0.89 12.62
C ILE A 79 -7.52 0.50 12.31
N GLY A 80 -7.73 -0.42 11.39
CA GLY A 80 -9.04 -0.84 10.90
C GLY A 80 -9.51 -0.02 9.70
N ASN A 81 -10.50 0.85 9.86
CA ASN A 81 -11.15 1.54 8.73
C ASN A 81 -10.20 2.50 7.98
N GLU A 82 -9.77 2.10 6.77
CA GLU A 82 -8.84 2.85 5.92
C GLU A 82 -9.40 4.23 5.52
N GLN A 83 -10.68 4.28 5.11
CA GLN A 83 -11.28 5.51 4.63
C GLN A 83 -11.41 6.55 5.74
N GLU A 84 -11.85 6.12 6.92
CA GLU A 84 -11.98 6.98 8.08
C GLU A 84 -10.61 7.50 8.55
N ALA A 85 -9.62 6.63 8.67
CA ALA A 85 -8.27 7.00 9.08
C ALA A 85 -7.64 8.02 8.13
N LYS A 86 -7.73 7.79 6.82
CA LYS A 86 -7.19 8.69 5.80
C LYS A 86 -7.93 10.03 5.76
N SER A 87 -9.23 10.05 5.97
CA SER A 87 -10.01 11.30 6.01
C SER A 87 -9.71 12.15 7.25
N LYS A 88 -9.44 11.52 8.39
CA LYS A 88 -9.06 12.22 9.63
C LYS A 88 -7.62 12.72 9.63
N ASN A 89 -6.71 12.03 8.92
CA ASN A 89 -5.27 12.30 8.93
C ASN A 89 -4.69 12.39 7.50
N PRO A 90 -5.22 13.22 6.59
CA PRO A 90 -4.84 13.19 5.18
C PRO A 90 -3.38 13.55 4.93
N ALA A 91 -2.84 14.53 5.68
CA ALA A 91 -1.44 14.94 5.55
C ALA A 91 -0.47 13.82 5.95
N TYR A 92 -0.75 13.13 7.06
CA TYR A 92 0.04 12.00 7.53
C TYR A 92 0.10 10.89 6.49
N PHE A 93 -1.05 10.41 5.99
CA PHE A 93 -1.09 9.31 5.03
C PHE A 93 -0.54 9.68 3.66
N LYS A 94 -0.64 10.95 3.24
CA LYS A 94 0.03 11.45 2.05
C LYS A 94 1.56 11.34 2.20
N ASP A 95 2.13 11.81 3.30
CA ASP A 95 3.56 11.71 3.55
C ASP A 95 4.00 10.24 3.71
N PHE A 96 3.18 9.44 4.37
CA PHE A 96 3.46 8.03 4.61
C PHE A 96 3.55 7.22 3.32
N PHE A 97 2.56 7.30 2.45
CA PHE A 97 2.48 6.49 1.22
C PHE A 97 3.13 7.18 0.02
N GLU A 98 2.83 8.46 -0.24
CA GLU A 98 3.25 9.12 -1.47
C GLU A 98 4.69 9.66 -1.40
N LYS A 99 5.14 10.11 -0.21
CA LYS A 99 6.51 10.63 -0.01
C LYS A 99 7.48 9.59 0.57
N GLY A 100 7.05 8.34 0.65
CA GLY A 100 7.90 7.22 1.10
C GLY A 100 8.16 7.17 2.59
N GLY A 101 7.35 7.82 3.42
CA GLY A 101 7.44 7.79 4.88
C GLY A 101 7.44 6.38 5.47
N LEU A 102 6.72 5.45 4.83
CA LEU A 102 6.69 4.03 5.21
C LEU A 102 8.08 3.35 5.27
N ASN A 103 9.05 3.84 4.49
CA ASN A 103 10.39 3.24 4.47
C ASN A 103 11.14 3.38 5.79
N LYS A 104 10.76 4.31 6.68
CA LYS A 104 11.31 4.46 8.03
C LYS A 104 11.10 3.21 8.89
N PHE A 105 10.07 2.44 8.60
CA PHE A 105 9.67 1.27 9.37
C PHE A 105 10.08 -0.04 8.71
N VAL A 106 10.65 0.00 7.49
CA VAL A 106 11.14 -1.19 6.79
C VAL A 106 12.54 -1.54 7.28
N ILE A 107 12.66 -2.67 7.97
CA ILE A 107 13.96 -3.21 8.43
C ILE A 107 14.69 -3.86 7.26
N LYS A 108 13.96 -4.68 6.48
CA LYS A 108 14.54 -5.46 5.38
C LYS A 108 13.51 -5.70 4.28
N THR A 109 13.95 -5.67 3.04
CA THR A 109 13.21 -6.14 1.88
C THR A 109 14.02 -7.21 1.18
N ARG A 110 13.41 -8.38 0.89
CA ARG A 110 14.02 -9.49 0.16
C ARG A 110 13.08 -9.90 -0.96
N GLN A 111 13.57 -9.93 -2.19
CA GLN A 111 12.82 -10.52 -3.31
C GLN A 111 12.76 -12.05 -3.11
N VAL A 112 11.56 -12.59 -3.25
CA VAL A 112 11.27 -14.04 -3.23
C VAL A 112 11.15 -14.55 -4.66
N GLU A 113 10.50 -13.74 -5.50
CA GLU A 113 10.43 -13.96 -6.94
C GLU A 113 11.00 -12.73 -7.65
N LEU A 114 11.86 -12.93 -8.64
CA LEU A 114 12.44 -11.84 -9.42
C LEU A 114 11.37 -11.11 -10.22
N PHE A 115 11.70 -9.89 -10.63
CA PHE A 115 10.78 -9.08 -11.43
C PHE A 115 10.45 -9.75 -12.77
N SER A 116 9.18 -10.08 -12.97
CA SER A 116 8.65 -10.61 -14.21
C SER A 116 8.29 -9.46 -15.16
N LYS A 117 9.04 -9.35 -16.27
CA LYS A 117 8.72 -8.35 -17.31
C LYS A 117 7.36 -8.62 -17.98
N LYS A 118 6.95 -9.89 -18.08
CA LYS A 118 5.67 -10.31 -18.66
C LYS A 118 4.50 -9.84 -17.79
N ASP A 119 4.56 -10.17 -16.50
CA ASP A 119 3.48 -9.87 -15.55
C ASP A 119 3.64 -8.50 -14.90
N LYS A 120 4.75 -7.80 -15.16
CA LYS A 120 5.11 -6.51 -14.56
C LYS A 120 4.99 -6.56 -13.03
N SER A 121 5.46 -7.64 -12.41
CA SER A 121 5.29 -7.89 -10.98
C SER A 121 6.54 -8.45 -10.33
N VAL A 122 6.63 -8.27 -9.01
CA VAL A 122 7.66 -8.83 -8.14
C VAL A 122 6.99 -9.35 -6.86
N LYS A 123 7.56 -10.38 -6.24
CA LYS A 123 7.12 -10.87 -4.93
C LYS A 123 8.23 -10.67 -3.91
N CYS A 124 7.91 -10.02 -2.80
CA CYS A 124 8.88 -9.64 -1.79
C CYS A 124 8.45 -10.06 -0.39
N GLN A 125 9.43 -10.39 0.44
CA GLN A 125 9.30 -10.40 1.89
C GLN A 125 9.75 -9.05 2.42
N ILE A 126 8.88 -8.39 3.19
CA ILE A 126 9.12 -7.09 3.80
C ILE A 126 9.04 -7.27 5.31
N THR A 127 10.14 -7.01 6.00
CA THR A 127 10.19 -7.02 7.47
C THR A 127 9.97 -5.61 7.97
N ILE A 128 8.95 -5.42 8.80
CA ILE A 128 8.49 -4.13 9.32
C ILE A 128 8.68 -4.10 10.83
N ASN A 129 9.20 -2.99 11.35
CA ASN A 129 9.23 -2.69 12.78
C ASN A 129 7.85 -2.19 13.22
N THR A 130 7.06 -3.07 13.81
CA THR A 130 5.69 -2.78 14.24
C THR A 130 5.62 -1.91 15.49
N GLU A 131 6.63 -2.01 16.35
CA GLU A 131 6.73 -1.17 17.55
C GLU A 131 7.01 0.29 17.18
N SER A 132 8.04 0.55 16.37
CA SER A 132 8.32 1.90 15.86
C SER A 132 7.14 2.48 15.10
N LEU A 133 6.46 1.67 14.27
CA LEU A 133 5.28 2.10 13.53
C LEU A 133 4.14 2.48 14.47
N ARG A 134 3.86 1.66 15.49
CA ARG A 134 2.83 1.95 16.50
C ARG A 134 3.12 3.26 17.24
N ASN A 135 4.36 3.46 17.66
CA ASN A 135 4.80 4.68 18.34
C ASN A 135 4.60 5.92 17.45
N ASP A 136 4.98 5.85 16.18
CA ASP A 136 4.79 6.93 15.22
C ASP A 136 3.30 7.26 14.99
N LEU A 137 2.45 6.23 14.81
CA LEU A 137 1.00 6.39 14.67
C LEU A 137 0.38 7.06 15.91
N THR A 138 0.85 6.69 17.11
CA THR A 138 0.39 7.29 18.38
C THR A 138 0.83 8.74 18.51
N GLN A 139 2.10 9.05 18.23
CA GLN A 139 2.65 10.41 18.29
C GLN A 139 1.92 11.35 17.32
N ASN A 140 1.56 10.84 16.13
CA ASN A 140 0.80 11.60 15.14
C ASN A 140 -0.73 11.56 15.38
N ARG A 141 -1.20 10.99 16.51
CA ARG A 141 -2.61 10.87 16.88
C ARG A 141 -3.48 10.14 15.87
N VAL A 142 -2.88 9.27 15.06
CA VAL A 142 -3.61 8.40 14.12
C VAL A 142 -4.32 7.28 14.86
N ILE A 143 -3.70 6.77 15.94
CA ILE A 143 -4.31 5.84 16.88
C ILE A 143 -4.25 6.42 18.31
N SER A 144 -5.23 6.05 19.15
CA SER A 144 -5.22 6.45 20.55
C SER A 144 -4.30 5.56 21.39
N THR A 145 -3.76 6.13 22.48
CA THR A 145 -2.95 5.40 23.46
C THR A 145 -3.78 4.39 24.26
N PHE A 146 -5.13 4.55 24.27
CA PHE A 146 -6.08 3.74 25.04
C PHE A 146 -6.80 2.76 24.11
N GLY A 147 -6.21 1.60 23.87
CA GLY A 147 -6.79 0.59 23.00
C GLY A 147 -5.92 -0.67 22.99
N LEU A 148 -5.54 -1.13 24.17
CA LEU A 148 -4.96 -2.47 24.42
C LEU A 148 -5.95 -3.25 25.28
#